data_6bb34924c0634852f6c1ac99d5c05fa7
#
_entry.id   6bb34924c0634852f6c1ac99d5c05fa7
#
_cell.length_a   1.000
_cell.length_b   1.000
_cell.length_c   1.000
_cell.angle_alpha   90.00
_cell.angle_beta   90.00
_cell.angle_gamma   90.00
#
_symmetry.space_group_name_H-M   'P 1'
#
loop_
_entity.id
_entity.type
_entity.pdbx_description
1 polymer ?
#
loop_
_entity_poly.entity_id
_entity_poly.type
_entity_poly.pdbx_seq_one_letter_code
_entity_poly.pdbx_strand_id
1 'polypeptide(L)'
;MIGRPVGTGALGRRALLKSSTAALALAALGGRRTNAAGTPWADRPAAKVDKLNFVVWTYGDIYTNISKKFADDWGVPVDSTISSFNDHPTKLMTMYGGGETIDVSQSSPFSFPNFIAQGLVEPLDGLPGADEYETDFTDSAKQVAVVDGKLMGLPYFSTVWVWNYYTDLMEKARFEPFKTYDELLEQCRKAKKDGICDYPIQWVAGVGLEQLPGTWYQLTWNRGGVFFDKAGNHQLGPGSIARETLKWWIPTFTEQLADPESLKVQFTTSAKAFCAGKNIYRGPNHHYGLNIINDPTQSPVAGKVKVMGSPGDGKTIGDTHVYFLCSANRDKEWAWKLLQYLGGRTKDVAYTQANNLARDAMLGSGYASVMKSAAITEGWKPWGDPEKILEIWDKAIYVGEMCNSIYKPWHFPWTDRVNIEVQKALTGQITADRCCDTLIAAIKEVQKS
;
A
#
# COMPACT_ATOMS: atom_id res chain seq x y z
N MET A 1 60.47 -22.98 17.47
CA MET A 1 61.69 -22.36 16.90
C MET A 1 61.22 -21.52 15.70
N ILE A 2 61.12 -20.20 15.87
CA ILE A 2 62.02 -19.20 15.29
C ILE A 2 61.87 -19.18 13.71
N GLY A 3 61.43 -18.13 13.00
CA GLY A 3 61.54 -16.70 13.20
C GLY A 3 60.83 -15.95 12.07
N ARG A 4 60.51 -14.71 12.32
CA ARG A 4 60.22 -13.62 11.37
C ARG A 4 61.53 -13.19 10.65
N PRO A 5 61.53 -12.36 9.57
CA PRO A 5 60.95 -11.01 9.50
C PRO A 5 60.48 -10.54 8.10
N VAL A 6 59.53 -9.61 8.07
CA VAL A 6 59.51 -8.19 7.62
C VAL A 6 60.24 -7.85 6.35
N GLY A 7 59.51 -7.33 5.35
CA GLY A 7 60.02 -6.61 4.20
C GLY A 7 59.10 -5.44 3.83
N THR A 8 59.43 -4.24 4.28
CA THR A 8 58.84 -2.95 3.92
C THR A 8 59.26 -2.52 2.53
N GLY A 9 58.34 -2.33 1.60
CA GLY A 9 58.58 -1.72 0.28
C GLY A 9 57.79 -0.42 0.14
N ALA A 10 58.44 0.68 0.34
CA ALA A 10 57.95 2.02 0.10
C ALA A 10 57.72 2.24 -1.42
N LEU A 11 56.48 2.52 -1.79
CA LEU A 11 56.13 3.00 -3.13
C LEU A 11 56.09 4.53 -3.14
N GLY A 12 56.94 5.07 -3.98
CA GLY A 12 57.33 6.45 -4.04
C GLY A 12 56.26 7.44 -4.50
N ARG A 13 56.40 8.62 -3.95
CA ARG A 13 55.71 9.90 -4.30
C ARG A 13 56.05 10.37 -5.73
N ARG A 14 55.53 9.74 -6.78
CA ARG A 14 55.72 10.26 -8.17
C ARG A 14 54.54 9.92 -9.12
N ALA A 15 53.33 9.73 -8.65
CA ALA A 15 52.15 9.50 -9.51
C ALA A 15 50.98 10.48 -9.25
N LEU A 16 51.25 11.68 -8.72
CA LEU A 16 50.22 12.68 -8.34
C LEU A 16 50.48 14.03 -8.98
N LEU A 17 50.81 14.05 -10.28
CA LEU A 17 50.98 15.30 -11.03
C LEU A 17 50.82 15.09 -12.56
N LYS A 18 49.67 14.53 -12.99
CA LYS A 18 49.23 14.57 -14.40
C LYS A 18 47.75 14.39 -14.58
N SER A 19 46.90 15.17 -13.90
CA SER A 19 45.44 15.27 -14.20
C SER A 19 44.82 16.59 -13.73
N SER A 20 45.57 17.69 -13.87
CA SER A 20 45.07 19.03 -13.49
C SER A 20 45.16 20.05 -14.63
N THR A 21 44.92 19.64 -15.89
CA THR A 21 44.88 20.57 -17.03
C THR A 21 43.72 20.34 -18.02
N ALA A 22 42.64 19.70 -17.57
CA ALA A 22 41.43 19.56 -18.39
C ALA A 22 40.17 20.26 -17.79
N ALA A 23 40.32 21.05 -16.73
CA ALA A 23 39.20 21.71 -16.04
C ALA A 23 39.13 23.24 -16.23
N LEU A 24 39.84 23.82 -17.21
CA LEU A 24 39.87 25.28 -17.40
C LEU A 24 39.58 25.74 -18.84
N ALA A 25 38.90 24.95 -19.65
CA ALA A 25 38.54 25.31 -21.04
C ALA A 25 37.02 25.29 -21.35
N LEU A 26 36.16 25.29 -20.35
CA LEU A 26 34.67 25.38 -20.55
C LEU A 26 34.02 26.61 -19.88
N ALA A 27 34.78 27.64 -19.58
CA ALA A 27 34.25 28.86 -18.94
C ALA A 27 34.16 30.09 -19.87
N ALA A 28 34.07 29.88 -21.20
CA ALA A 28 34.01 31.01 -22.16
C ALA A 28 33.03 30.74 -23.32
N LEU A 29 31.92 30.07 -23.06
CA LEU A 29 30.74 30.13 -23.94
C LEU A 29 29.61 30.70 -23.10
N GLY A 30 29.11 31.89 -23.49
CA GLY A 30 28.13 32.72 -22.78
C GLY A 30 26.98 31.95 -22.20
N GLY A 31 27.10 31.55 -20.95
CA GLY A 31 26.02 31.02 -20.18
C GLY A 31 25.00 32.13 -19.94
N ARG A 32 23.84 32.06 -20.58
CA ARG A 32 22.63 32.61 -19.99
C ARG A 32 22.65 32.17 -18.52
N ARG A 33 22.77 33.13 -17.61
CA ARG A 33 22.39 32.94 -16.22
C ARG A 33 20.90 32.59 -16.28
N THR A 34 20.58 31.31 -16.31
CA THR A 34 19.32 30.84 -15.74
C THR A 34 19.44 31.25 -14.28
N ASN A 35 18.67 32.24 -13.86
CA ASN A 35 18.35 32.38 -12.45
C ASN A 35 17.95 30.97 -12.04
N ALA A 36 18.73 30.34 -11.16
CA ALA A 36 18.30 29.18 -10.45
C ALA A 36 17.05 29.67 -9.69
N ALA A 37 15.88 29.42 -10.25
CA ALA A 37 14.65 29.52 -9.50
C ALA A 37 14.91 28.70 -8.26
N GLY A 38 14.89 29.33 -7.07
CA GLY A 38 15.13 28.62 -5.81
C GLY A 38 14.22 27.41 -5.80
N THR A 39 14.76 26.28 -5.35
CA THR A 39 13.97 25.04 -5.28
C THR A 39 12.74 25.34 -4.44
N PRO A 40 11.50 25.23 -4.98
CA PRO A 40 10.28 25.76 -4.34
C PRO A 40 10.05 25.23 -2.92
N TRP A 41 10.61 24.03 -2.62
CA TRP A 41 10.55 23.42 -1.29
C TRP A 41 11.65 23.89 -0.32
N ALA A 42 12.62 24.69 -0.75
CA ALA A 42 13.69 25.21 0.10
C ALA A 42 13.29 26.51 0.82
N ASP A 43 12.25 27.21 0.34
CA ASP A 43 11.84 28.49 0.91
C ASP A 43 11.02 28.29 2.18
N ARG A 44 11.33 29.10 3.20
CA ARG A 44 10.60 29.10 4.46
C ARG A 44 9.31 29.91 4.31
N PRO A 45 8.13 29.35 4.71
CA PRO A 45 6.89 30.12 4.78
C PRO A 45 7.03 31.40 5.66
N ALA A 46 6.38 32.46 5.24
CA ALA A 46 6.49 33.75 5.92
C ALA A 46 5.73 33.79 7.25
N ALA A 47 4.64 33.05 7.37
CA ALA A 47 3.83 32.96 8.57
C ALA A 47 4.61 32.30 9.72
N LYS A 48 4.29 32.69 10.97
CA LYS A 48 4.78 32.02 12.18
C LYS A 48 3.71 31.09 12.67
N VAL A 49 4.09 29.81 12.85
CA VAL A 49 3.24 28.77 13.45
C VAL A 49 3.99 28.20 14.65
N ASP A 50 3.26 27.89 15.72
CA ASP A 50 3.86 27.32 16.93
C ASP A 50 4.09 25.82 16.77
N LYS A 51 3.20 25.16 16.04
CA LYS A 51 3.23 23.72 15.76
C LYS A 51 2.33 23.36 14.60
N LEU A 52 2.51 22.15 14.06
CA LEU A 52 1.61 21.54 13.08
C LEU A 52 0.98 20.27 13.66
N ASN A 53 -0.25 19.96 13.27
CA ASN A 53 -0.98 18.78 13.70
C ASN A 53 -1.04 17.75 12.57
N PHE A 54 -0.54 16.54 12.85
CA PHE A 54 -0.50 15.40 11.94
C PHE A 54 -1.38 14.27 12.47
N VAL A 55 -2.45 13.93 11.78
CA VAL A 55 -3.35 12.81 12.16
C VAL A 55 -3.01 11.59 11.30
N VAL A 56 -2.62 10.49 11.95
CA VAL A 56 -1.98 9.36 11.29
C VAL A 56 -2.36 8.01 11.93
N TRP A 57 -2.34 6.93 11.17
CA TRP A 57 -2.26 5.58 11.76
C TRP A 57 -0.80 5.12 11.85
N THR A 58 -0.54 4.18 12.75
CA THR A 58 0.85 3.78 13.07
C THR A 58 1.50 2.90 12.01
N TYR A 59 2.79 3.20 11.72
CA TYR A 59 3.77 2.32 11.05
C TYR A 59 5.08 2.28 11.85
N GLY A 60 5.00 2.19 13.17
CA GLY A 60 6.17 2.24 14.05
C GLY A 60 6.82 3.63 14.07
N ASP A 61 8.15 3.67 14.18
CA ASP A 61 8.90 4.92 14.43
C ASP A 61 9.16 5.79 13.18
N ILE A 62 8.75 5.32 11.98
CA ILE A 62 9.04 6.03 10.72
C ILE A 62 8.48 7.45 10.74
N TYR A 63 7.26 7.63 11.22
CA TYR A 63 6.63 8.96 11.31
C TYR A 63 7.29 9.85 12.34
N THR A 64 7.63 9.30 13.49
CA THR A 64 8.34 10.05 14.54
C THR A 64 9.67 10.57 14.01
N ASN A 65 10.40 9.74 13.29
CA ASN A 65 11.71 10.09 12.72
C ASN A 65 11.60 11.19 11.66
N ILE A 66 10.62 11.11 10.73
CA ILE A 66 10.46 12.13 9.69
C ILE A 66 9.89 13.44 10.25
N SER A 67 8.96 13.39 11.21
CA SER A 67 8.43 14.55 11.90
C SER A 67 9.52 15.27 12.72
N LYS A 68 10.40 14.49 13.37
CA LYS A 68 11.56 15.05 14.06
C LYS A 68 12.53 15.71 13.08
N LYS A 69 12.85 15.07 11.95
CA LYS A 69 13.69 15.70 10.91
C LYS A 69 13.10 17.00 10.41
N PHE A 70 11.78 17.05 10.19
CA PHE A 70 11.09 18.28 9.83
C PHE A 70 11.28 19.38 10.89
N ALA A 71 11.06 19.04 12.17
CA ALA A 71 11.23 19.99 13.28
C ALA A 71 12.68 20.49 13.39
N ASP A 72 13.67 19.59 13.23
CA ASP A 72 15.10 19.95 13.25
C ASP A 72 15.47 20.89 12.08
N ASP A 73 14.93 20.65 10.88
CA ASP A 73 15.25 21.43 9.67
C ASP A 73 14.52 22.80 9.64
N TRP A 74 13.31 22.87 10.15
CA TRP A 74 12.44 24.05 10.02
C TRP A 74 12.15 24.78 11.32
N GLY A 75 12.42 24.16 12.47
CA GLY A 75 12.17 24.74 13.81
C GLY A 75 10.67 24.83 14.14
N VAL A 76 9.84 23.97 13.55
CA VAL A 76 8.40 23.90 13.81
C VAL A 76 8.05 22.49 14.30
N PRO A 77 7.60 22.33 15.55
CA PRO A 77 7.18 21.04 16.10
C PRO A 77 5.98 20.44 15.34
N VAL A 78 5.92 19.12 15.33
CA VAL A 78 4.79 18.36 14.76
C VAL A 78 4.17 17.51 15.86
N ASP A 79 2.93 17.80 16.21
CA ASP A 79 2.12 16.99 17.12
C ASP A 79 1.39 15.92 16.32
N SER A 80 1.64 14.66 16.64
CA SER A 80 1.03 13.51 15.94
C SER A 80 -0.10 12.90 16.77
N THR A 81 -1.29 12.83 16.19
CA THR A 81 -2.42 12.07 16.72
C THR A 81 -2.46 10.72 16.03
N ILE A 82 -2.12 9.65 16.78
CA ILE A 82 -1.97 8.30 16.24
C ILE A 82 -3.20 7.45 16.56
N SER A 83 -3.67 6.64 15.59
CA SER A 83 -4.75 5.67 15.75
C SER A 83 -4.37 4.32 15.14
N SER A 84 -5.25 3.31 15.27
CA SER A 84 -5.14 2.12 14.45
C SER A 84 -5.57 2.42 13.01
N PHE A 85 -5.15 1.58 12.06
CA PHE A 85 -5.56 1.72 10.66
C PHE A 85 -7.09 1.75 10.48
N ASN A 86 -7.80 0.83 11.13
CA ASN A 86 -9.26 0.74 10.98
C ASN A 86 -10.02 1.88 11.69
N ASP A 87 -9.47 2.41 12.78
CA ASP A 87 -10.12 3.52 13.53
C ASP A 87 -9.82 4.89 12.92
N HIS A 88 -8.79 4.99 12.09
CA HIS A 88 -8.31 6.26 11.57
C HIS A 88 -9.40 7.06 10.83
N PRO A 89 -10.17 6.50 9.90
CA PRO A 89 -11.19 7.29 9.18
C PRO A 89 -12.23 7.87 10.12
N THR A 90 -12.74 7.08 11.06
CA THR A 90 -13.73 7.54 12.03
C THR A 90 -13.17 8.62 12.95
N LYS A 91 -11.94 8.44 13.45
CA LYS A 91 -11.27 9.42 14.29
C LYS A 91 -11.04 10.73 13.55
N LEU A 92 -10.51 10.66 12.33
CA LEU A 92 -10.25 11.83 11.50
C LEU A 92 -11.53 12.62 11.22
N MET A 93 -12.61 11.94 10.84
CA MET A 93 -13.90 12.59 10.59
C MET A 93 -14.52 13.20 11.87
N THR A 94 -14.35 12.55 13.03
CA THR A 94 -14.80 13.09 14.32
C THR A 94 -14.06 14.38 14.67
N MET A 95 -12.74 14.40 14.53
CA MET A 95 -11.92 15.58 14.78
C MET A 95 -12.29 16.73 13.83
N TYR A 96 -12.43 16.41 12.53
CA TYR A 96 -12.83 17.39 11.52
C TYR A 96 -14.22 18.00 11.80
N GLY A 97 -15.22 17.13 12.09
CA GLY A 97 -16.58 17.56 12.45
C GLY A 97 -16.64 18.35 13.77
N GLY A 98 -15.69 18.09 14.69
CA GLY A 98 -15.49 18.83 15.93
C GLY A 98 -14.82 20.20 15.77
N GLY A 99 -14.37 20.55 14.55
CA GLY A 99 -13.68 21.80 14.27
C GLY A 99 -12.23 21.83 14.76
N GLU A 100 -11.59 20.66 14.96
CA GLU A 100 -10.19 20.60 15.35
C GLU A 100 -9.28 21.00 14.17
N THR A 101 -8.18 21.67 14.48
CA THR A 101 -7.16 21.97 13.47
C THR A 101 -6.42 20.71 13.11
N ILE A 102 -6.40 20.37 11.82
CA ILE A 102 -5.67 19.24 11.23
C ILE A 102 -4.91 19.77 10.03
N ASP A 103 -3.57 19.77 10.10
CA ASP A 103 -2.76 20.34 9.03
C ASP A 103 -2.53 19.31 7.91
N VAL A 104 -2.09 18.11 8.28
CA VAL A 104 -1.84 17.01 7.36
C VAL A 104 -2.44 15.73 7.89
N SER A 105 -2.95 14.89 7.01
CA SER A 105 -3.37 13.54 7.34
C SER A 105 -3.00 12.56 6.22
N GLN A 106 -3.33 11.29 6.42
CA GLN A 106 -3.07 10.23 5.45
C GLN A 106 -4.35 9.45 5.12
N SER A 107 -4.32 8.78 3.98
CA SER A 107 -5.42 7.93 3.56
C SER A 107 -4.96 6.76 2.72
N SER A 108 -5.74 5.69 2.78
CA SER A 108 -5.66 4.60 1.83
C SER A 108 -6.50 4.90 0.57
N PRO A 109 -6.27 4.22 -0.55
CA PRO A 109 -7.06 4.39 -1.76
C PRO A 109 -8.54 4.00 -1.58
N PHE A 110 -8.87 3.20 -0.55
CA PHE A 110 -10.25 2.82 -0.22
C PHE A 110 -11.02 3.95 0.48
N SER A 111 -10.32 4.85 1.18
CA SER A 111 -10.92 5.91 1.99
C SER A 111 -10.78 7.30 1.38
N PHE A 112 -9.73 7.53 0.61
CA PHE A 112 -9.37 8.86 0.11
C PHE A 112 -10.47 9.54 -0.72
N PRO A 113 -11.12 8.85 -1.68
CA PRO A 113 -12.21 9.46 -2.44
C PRO A 113 -13.37 9.92 -1.56
N ASN A 114 -13.64 9.20 -0.46
CA ASN A 114 -14.69 9.59 0.48
C ASN A 114 -14.34 10.86 1.25
N PHE A 115 -13.08 11.03 1.67
CA PHE A 115 -12.62 12.25 2.32
C PHE A 115 -12.68 13.45 1.38
N ILE A 116 -12.36 13.27 0.10
CA ILE A 116 -12.51 14.32 -0.93
C ILE A 116 -13.98 14.70 -1.07
N ALA A 117 -14.87 13.72 -1.19
CA ALA A 117 -16.31 13.95 -1.33
C ALA A 117 -16.94 14.69 -0.14
N GLN A 118 -16.37 14.54 1.05
CA GLN A 118 -16.80 15.23 2.27
C GLN A 118 -16.10 16.60 2.50
N GLY A 119 -15.25 17.05 1.55
CA GLY A 119 -14.59 18.35 1.64
C GLY A 119 -13.45 18.42 2.64
N LEU A 120 -12.96 17.28 3.13
CA LEU A 120 -11.86 17.22 4.08
C LEU A 120 -10.49 17.52 3.43
N VAL A 121 -10.37 17.24 2.14
CA VAL A 121 -9.10 17.34 1.40
C VAL A 121 -9.02 18.64 0.63
N GLU A 122 -7.89 19.33 0.73
CA GLU A 122 -7.61 20.56 -0.03
C GLU A 122 -6.71 20.26 -1.22
N PRO A 123 -7.02 20.79 -2.44
CA PRO A 123 -6.14 20.63 -3.60
C PRO A 123 -4.76 21.26 -3.37
N LEU A 124 -3.75 20.61 -3.95
CA LEU A 124 -2.35 21.02 -3.89
C LEU A 124 -1.94 21.94 -5.05
N ASP A 125 -2.83 22.11 -6.05
CA ASP A 125 -2.57 22.91 -7.23
C ASP A 125 -2.20 24.35 -6.85
N GLY A 126 -1.17 24.88 -7.55
CA GLY A 126 -0.66 26.25 -7.29
C GLY A 126 0.25 26.39 -6.08
N LEU A 127 0.47 25.32 -5.30
CA LEU A 127 1.49 25.33 -4.26
C LEU A 127 2.89 25.22 -4.87
N PRO A 128 3.92 25.82 -4.26
CA PRO A 128 5.27 25.84 -4.82
C PRO A 128 5.81 24.43 -5.10
N GLY A 129 6.09 24.11 -6.38
CA GLY A 129 6.63 22.84 -6.83
C GLY A 129 5.66 21.66 -6.83
N ALA A 130 4.35 21.88 -6.62
CA ALA A 130 3.35 20.82 -6.61
C ALA A 130 3.26 20.09 -7.97
N ASP A 131 3.34 20.83 -9.07
CA ASP A 131 3.28 20.35 -10.45
C ASP A 131 4.46 19.43 -10.83
N GLU A 132 5.57 19.54 -10.14
CA GLU A 132 6.74 18.68 -10.40
C GLU A 132 6.54 17.23 -9.91
N TYR A 133 5.72 17.01 -8.89
CA TYR A 133 5.54 15.67 -8.30
C TYR A 133 4.81 14.72 -9.25
N GLU A 134 3.76 15.19 -9.92
CA GLU A 134 2.94 14.37 -10.81
C GLU A 134 3.76 13.79 -11.97
N THR A 135 4.81 14.48 -12.40
CA THR A 135 5.68 14.03 -13.50
C THR A 135 6.43 12.73 -13.19
N ASP A 136 6.61 12.41 -11.91
CA ASP A 136 7.30 11.22 -11.41
C ASP A 136 6.33 10.18 -10.81
N PHE A 137 5.02 10.38 -10.89
CA PHE A 137 4.07 9.40 -10.36
C PHE A 137 4.01 8.15 -11.23
N THR A 138 3.84 7.00 -10.59
CA THR A 138 3.38 5.77 -11.26
C THR A 138 1.93 5.93 -11.69
N ASP A 139 1.45 5.11 -12.64
CA ASP A 139 0.07 5.16 -13.11
C ASP A 139 -0.94 4.91 -11.97
N SER A 140 -0.63 3.97 -11.07
CA SER A 140 -1.46 3.70 -9.89
C SER A 140 -1.50 4.89 -8.91
N ALA A 141 -0.40 5.60 -8.75
CA ALA A 141 -0.36 6.79 -7.91
C ALA A 141 -1.18 7.93 -8.50
N LYS A 142 -1.12 8.14 -9.83
CA LYS A 142 -1.94 9.15 -10.52
C LYS A 142 -3.43 8.88 -10.33
N GLN A 143 -3.87 7.63 -10.47
CA GLN A 143 -5.28 7.26 -10.30
C GLN A 143 -5.82 7.57 -8.90
N VAL A 144 -4.96 7.58 -7.87
CA VAL A 144 -5.35 7.89 -6.49
C VAL A 144 -5.18 9.38 -6.18
N ALA A 145 -4.02 9.94 -6.52
CA ALA A 145 -3.62 11.28 -6.09
C ALA A 145 -4.19 12.41 -6.94
N VAL A 146 -4.60 12.14 -8.20
CA VAL A 146 -5.16 13.12 -9.12
C VAL A 146 -6.65 12.84 -9.33
N VAL A 147 -7.51 13.72 -8.86
CA VAL A 147 -8.97 13.58 -8.95
C VAL A 147 -9.54 14.81 -9.65
N ASP A 148 -10.35 14.59 -10.68
CA ASP A 148 -10.94 15.64 -11.53
C ASP A 148 -9.89 16.65 -12.06
N GLY A 149 -8.70 16.13 -12.40
CA GLY A 149 -7.58 16.91 -12.93
C GLY A 149 -6.86 17.77 -11.88
N LYS A 150 -7.11 17.57 -10.59
CA LYS A 150 -6.45 18.26 -9.48
C LYS A 150 -5.57 17.31 -8.69
N LEU A 151 -4.40 17.78 -8.29
CA LEU A 151 -3.52 17.07 -7.37
C LEU A 151 -4.07 17.17 -5.95
N MET A 152 -4.56 16.06 -5.40
CA MET A 152 -5.22 16.01 -4.08
C MET A 152 -4.33 15.47 -2.97
N GLY A 153 -3.20 14.82 -3.28
CA GLY A 153 -2.30 14.28 -2.27
C GLY A 153 -0.96 13.86 -2.85
N LEU A 154 0.00 13.56 -1.98
CA LEU A 154 1.30 12.99 -2.36
C LEU A 154 1.37 11.53 -1.94
N PRO A 155 1.76 10.60 -2.83
CA PRO A 155 1.96 9.20 -2.46
C PRO A 155 3.13 9.08 -1.49
N TYR A 156 3.00 8.26 -0.46
CA TYR A 156 4.10 8.01 0.46
C TYR A 156 4.56 6.55 0.47
N PHE A 157 3.68 5.63 0.20
CA PHE A 157 4.04 4.27 -0.22
C PHE A 157 2.99 3.68 -1.16
N SER A 158 3.39 2.65 -1.85
CA SER A 158 2.50 1.82 -2.64
C SER A 158 2.76 0.35 -2.35
N THR A 159 1.76 -0.48 -2.60
CA THR A 159 1.87 -1.93 -2.50
C THR A 159 1.06 -2.59 -3.60
N VAL A 160 1.33 -3.84 -3.86
CA VAL A 160 0.56 -4.66 -4.79
C VAL A 160 0.10 -5.92 -4.07
N TRP A 161 -1.12 -6.36 -4.37
CA TRP A 161 -1.64 -7.58 -3.77
C TRP A 161 -1.10 -8.79 -4.53
N VAL A 162 -0.58 -9.76 -3.78
CA VAL A 162 0.02 -11.00 -4.27
C VAL A 162 -0.58 -12.20 -3.56
N TRP A 163 -0.38 -13.37 -4.13
CA TRP A 163 -0.53 -14.64 -3.45
C TRP A 163 0.83 -15.10 -2.96
N ASN A 164 0.88 -15.60 -1.73
CA ASN A 164 2.04 -16.28 -1.19
C ASN A 164 1.80 -17.80 -1.23
N TYR A 165 2.87 -18.56 -1.46
CA TYR A 165 2.84 -20.02 -1.34
C TYR A 165 4.09 -20.57 -0.65
N TYR A 166 3.89 -21.59 0.18
CA TYR A 166 4.95 -22.22 0.94
C TYR A 166 5.52 -23.41 0.16
N THR A 167 6.78 -23.31 -0.28
CA THR A 167 7.41 -24.25 -1.22
C THR A 167 7.50 -25.67 -0.69
N ASP A 168 7.84 -25.87 0.59
CA ASP A 168 7.97 -27.22 1.15
C ASP A 168 6.64 -27.99 1.11
N LEU A 169 5.51 -27.32 1.39
CA LEU A 169 4.20 -27.96 1.29
C LEU A 169 3.74 -28.17 -0.15
N MET A 170 4.10 -27.25 -1.07
CA MET A 170 3.88 -27.40 -2.50
C MET A 170 4.60 -28.63 -3.05
N GLU A 171 5.89 -28.79 -2.73
CA GLU A 171 6.70 -29.93 -3.12
C GLU A 171 6.15 -31.24 -2.55
N LYS A 172 5.81 -31.26 -1.25
CA LYS A 172 5.18 -32.42 -0.60
C LYS A 172 3.86 -32.84 -1.29
N ALA A 173 3.06 -31.85 -1.70
CA ALA A 173 1.79 -32.07 -2.40
C ALA A 173 1.97 -32.36 -3.90
N ARG A 174 3.15 -32.11 -4.47
CA ARG A 174 3.45 -32.12 -5.90
C ARG A 174 2.54 -31.17 -6.69
N PHE A 175 2.40 -29.94 -6.16
CA PHE A 175 1.61 -28.89 -6.79
C PHE A 175 2.51 -27.89 -7.51
N GLU A 176 2.01 -27.39 -8.63
CA GLU A 176 2.48 -26.17 -9.26
C GLU A 176 1.59 -24.99 -8.79
N PRO A 177 2.07 -23.74 -8.86
CA PRO A 177 1.25 -22.57 -8.59
C PRO A 177 -0.02 -22.58 -9.44
N PHE A 178 -1.18 -22.39 -8.80
CA PHE A 178 -2.49 -22.45 -9.47
C PHE A 178 -2.64 -21.36 -10.54
N LYS A 179 -3.34 -21.67 -11.62
CA LYS A 179 -3.61 -20.76 -12.76
C LYS A 179 -5.06 -20.27 -12.78
N THR A 180 -5.95 -20.97 -12.08
CA THR A 180 -7.35 -20.59 -11.93
C THR A 180 -7.79 -20.73 -10.48
N TYR A 181 -8.86 -20.03 -10.10
CA TYR A 181 -9.42 -20.19 -8.75
C TYR A 181 -10.05 -21.57 -8.52
N ASP A 182 -10.52 -22.24 -9.57
CA ASP A 182 -11.06 -23.59 -9.47
C ASP A 182 -9.91 -24.59 -9.21
N GLU A 183 -8.76 -24.40 -9.86
CA GLU A 183 -7.56 -25.19 -9.57
C GLU A 183 -7.07 -24.95 -8.12
N LEU A 184 -7.09 -23.73 -7.60
CA LEU A 184 -6.81 -23.45 -6.19
C LEU A 184 -7.72 -24.27 -5.27
N LEU A 185 -9.03 -24.29 -5.54
CA LEU A 185 -9.99 -25.02 -4.72
C LEU A 185 -9.74 -26.55 -4.79
N GLU A 186 -9.46 -27.08 -5.97
CA GLU A 186 -9.12 -28.49 -6.16
C GLU A 186 -7.82 -28.87 -5.43
N GLN A 187 -6.79 -28.06 -5.54
CA GLN A 187 -5.53 -28.25 -4.82
C GLN A 187 -5.74 -28.22 -3.30
N CYS A 188 -6.55 -27.31 -2.80
CA CYS A 188 -6.89 -27.25 -1.37
C CYS A 188 -7.63 -28.51 -0.91
N ARG A 189 -8.64 -28.98 -1.65
CA ARG A 189 -9.35 -30.23 -1.35
C ARG A 189 -8.42 -31.43 -1.36
N LYS A 190 -7.56 -31.52 -2.38
CA LYS A 190 -6.56 -32.59 -2.49
C LYS A 190 -5.56 -32.57 -1.35
N ALA A 191 -5.01 -31.42 -1.01
CA ALA A 191 -4.05 -31.29 0.08
C ALA A 191 -4.63 -31.75 1.42
N LYS A 192 -5.88 -31.35 1.72
CA LYS A 192 -6.58 -31.79 2.94
C LYS A 192 -6.84 -33.29 2.93
N LYS A 193 -7.36 -33.84 1.82
CA LYS A 193 -7.64 -35.28 1.66
C LYS A 193 -6.38 -36.13 1.85
N ASP A 194 -5.25 -35.68 1.30
CA ASP A 194 -3.98 -36.41 1.34
C ASP A 194 -3.21 -36.16 2.67
N GLY A 195 -3.78 -35.43 3.62
CA GLY A 195 -3.17 -35.16 4.91
C GLY A 195 -1.89 -34.33 4.83
N ILE A 196 -1.76 -33.47 3.81
CA ILE A 196 -0.62 -32.57 3.65
C ILE A 196 -0.67 -31.47 4.73
N CYS A 197 -1.84 -30.87 4.92
CA CYS A 197 -2.14 -29.90 5.98
C CYS A 197 -3.66 -29.83 6.24
N ASP A 198 -4.05 -29.40 7.44
CA ASP A 198 -5.45 -29.32 7.86
C ASP A 198 -6.22 -28.19 7.15
N TYR A 199 -5.56 -27.06 6.97
CA TYR A 199 -6.12 -25.86 6.36
C TYR A 199 -5.19 -25.35 5.25
N PRO A 200 -5.40 -25.80 3.99
CA PRO A 200 -4.49 -25.47 2.88
C PRO A 200 -4.37 -23.97 2.57
N ILE A 201 -5.38 -23.18 2.87
CA ILE A 201 -5.41 -21.75 2.53
C ILE A 201 -5.65 -20.87 3.76
N GLN A 202 -4.93 -19.77 3.82
CA GLN A 202 -5.21 -18.64 4.71
C GLN A 202 -5.66 -17.45 3.89
N TRP A 203 -6.92 -17.07 4.06
CA TRP A 203 -7.44 -15.82 3.51
C TRP A 203 -7.05 -14.63 4.39
N VAL A 204 -7.05 -13.44 3.81
CA VAL A 204 -7.00 -12.18 4.56
C VAL A 204 -8.39 -11.56 4.48
N ALA A 205 -9.26 -12.01 5.36
CA ALA A 205 -10.69 -11.70 5.34
C ALA A 205 -11.20 -11.22 6.72
N GLY A 206 -10.34 -10.63 7.53
CA GLY A 206 -10.75 -9.95 8.76
C GLY A 206 -11.65 -8.75 8.45
N VAL A 207 -12.55 -8.43 9.38
CA VAL A 207 -13.40 -7.24 9.30
C VAL A 207 -12.54 -5.98 9.16
N GLY A 208 -12.88 -5.11 8.23
CA GLY A 208 -12.17 -3.85 7.99
C GLY A 208 -12.58 -3.19 6.68
N LEU A 209 -11.96 -2.07 6.37
CA LEU A 209 -12.26 -1.33 5.15
C LEU A 209 -11.73 -2.01 3.88
N GLU A 210 -10.64 -2.76 3.99
CA GLU A 210 -9.90 -3.31 2.85
C GLU A 210 -9.89 -4.83 2.81
N GLN A 211 -9.69 -5.51 3.96
CA GLN A 211 -9.36 -6.92 3.99
C GLN A 211 -10.46 -7.80 3.39
N LEU A 212 -11.61 -7.90 4.05
CA LEU A 212 -12.70 -8.75 3.58
C LEU A 212 -13.35 -8.20 2.30
N PRO A 213 -13.74 -6.90 2.25
CA PRO A 213 -14.32 -6.34 1.03
C PRO A 213 -13.36 -6.39 -0.16
N GLY A 214 -12.10 -5.96 0.03
CA GLY A 214 -11.09 -5.95 -1.02
C GLY A 214 -10.76 -7.35 -1.54
N THR A 215 -10.73 -8.37 -0.66
CA THR A 215 -10.57 -9.76 -1.09
C THR A 215 -11.72 -10.17 -2.01
N TRP A 216 -12.98 -9.87 -1.64
CA TRP A 216 -14.12 -10.20 -2.50
C TRP A 216 -14.10 -9.40 -3.81
N TYR A 217 -13.71 -8.10 -3.79
CA TYR A 217 -13.54 -7.29 -5.00
C TYR A 217 -12.50 -7.90 -5.94
N GLN A 218 -11.33 -8.26 -5.42
CA GLN A 218 -10.25 -8.89 -6.19
C GLN A 218 -10.70 -10.21 -6.82
N LEU A 219 -11.33 -11.10 -6.05
CA LEU A 219 -11.83 -12.38 -6.54
C LEU A 219 -12.90 -12.20 -7.63
N THR A 220 -13.78 -11.21 -7.49
CA THR A 220 -14.82 -10.88 -8.46
C THR A 220 -14.22 -10.32 -9.73
N TRP A 221 -13.27 -9.41 -9.61
CA TRP A 221 -12.58 -8.81 -10.76
C TRP A 221 -11.86 -9.86 -11.61
N ASN A 222 -11.09 -10.75 -10.97
CA ASN A 222 -10.37 -11.80 -11.69
C ASN A 222 -11.28 -12.83 -12.37
N ARG A 223 -12.58 -12.80 -12.07
CA ARG A 223 -13.63 -13.58 -12.76
C ARG A 223 -14.40 -12.75 -13.78
N GLY A 224 -13.96 -11.51 -14.06
CA GLY A 224 -14.54 -10.60 -15.05
C GLY A 224 -15.72 -9.76 -14.57
N GLY A 225 -15.92 -9.62 -13.25
CA GLY A 225 -17.01 -8.85 -12.65
C GLY A 225 -16.54 -7.60 -11.92
N VAL A 226 -17.52 -6.75 -11.61
CA VAL A 226 -17.38 -5.54 -10.77
C VAL A 226 -18.52 -5.48 -9.76
N PHE A 227 -18.37 -4.65 -8.72
CA PHE A 227 -19.41 -4.47 -7.71
C PHE A 227 -20.39 -3.35 -8.05
N PHE A 228 -19.88 -2.27 -8.60
CA PHE A 228 -20.67 -1.16 -9.12
C PHE A 228 -20.09 -0.74 -10.46
N ASP A 229 -20.97 -0.49 -11.41
CA ASP A 229 -20.57 0.08 -12.71
C ASP A 229 -20.22 1.58 -12.59
N LYS A 230 -19.73 2.17 -13.67
CA LYS A 230 -19.36 3.59 -13.70
C LYS A 230 -20.54 4.54 -13.47
N ALA A 231 -21.76 4.09 -13.70
CA ALA A 231 -22.99 4.83 -13.40
C ALA A 231 -23.39 4.73 -11.91
N GLY A 232 -22.73 3.84 -11.14
CA GLY A 232 -23.02 3.62 -9.74
C GLY A 232 -24.13 2.57 -9.47
N ASN A 233 -24.52 1.80 -10.49
CA ASN A 233 -25.47 0.72 -10.32
C ASN A 233 -24.76 -0.52 -9.76
N HIS A 234 -25.37 -1.15 -8.76
CA HIS A 234 -24.80 -2.37 -8.18
C HIS A 234 -24.84 -3.56 -9.15
N GLN A 235 -23.83 -4.42 -9.08
CA GLN A 235 -23.70 -5.65 -9.86
C GLN A 235 -23.78 -6.88 -8.94
N LEU A 236 -24.76 -6.92 -8.03
CA LEU A 236 -24.98 -7.99 -7.05
C LEU A 236 -26.24 -8.83 -7.32
N GLY A 237 -26.91 -8.59 -8.45
CA GLY A 237 -28.16 -9.27 -8.81
C GLY A 237 -27.98 -10.78 -9.03
N PRO A 238 -29.09 -11.54 -9.20
CA PRO A 238 -29.04 -12.96 -9.53
C PRO A 238 -28.20 -13.21 -10.80
N GLY A 239 -27.30 -14.20 -10.75
CA GLY A 239 -26.41 -14.53 -11.86
C GLY A 239 -25.22 -13.58 -12.07
N SER A 240 -25.07 -12.54 -11.25
CA SER A 240 -23.91 -11.66 -11.32
C SER A 240 -22.62 -12.38 -10.90
N ILE A 241 -21.50 -11.95 -11.48
CA ILE A 241 -20.19 -12.54 -11.18
C ILE A 241 -19.84 -12.35 -9.70
N ALA A 242 -20.15 -11.22 -9.09
CA ALA A 242 -19.91 -10.99 -7.66
C ALA A 242 -20.65 -12.00 -6.78
N ARG A 243 -21.93 -12.29 -7.09
CA ARG A 243 -22.73 -13.30 -6.36
C ARG A 243 -22.18 -14.72 -6.58
N GLU A 244 -21.87 -15.09 -7.81
CA GLU A 244 -21.28 -16.39 -8.12
C GLU A 244 -19.88 -16.57 -7.51
N THR A 245 -19.11 -15.50 -7.42
CA THR A 245 -17.81 -15.51 -6.71
C THR A 245 -18.00 -15.79 -5.22
N LEU A 246 -19.02 -15.21 -4.58
CA LEU A 246 -19.31 -15.51 -3.17
C LEU A 246 -19.76 -16.95 -2.97
N LYS A 247 -20.58 -17.50 -3.89
CA LYS A 247 -20.94 -18.93 -3.88
C LYS A 247 -19.72 -19.84 -3.97
N TRP A 248 -18.73 -19.46 -4.78
CA TRP A 248 -17.47 -20.18 -4.91
C TRP A 248 -16.59 -20.02 -3.66
N TRP A 249 -16.61 -18.87 -3.00
CA TRP A 249 -15.73 -18.59 -1.85
C TRP A 249 -16.20 -19.29 -0.57
N ILE A 250 -17.52 -19.38 -0.32
CA ILE A 250 -18.11 -20.04 0.85
C ILE A 250 -17.57 -21.45 1.09
N PRO A 251 -17.49 -22.36 0.10
CA PRO A 251 -16.94 -23.70 0.29
C PRO A 251 -15.54 -23.75 0.90
N THR A 252 -14.68 -22.73 0.68
CA THR A 252 -13.35 -22.72 1.28
C THR A 252 -13.42 -22.73 2.82
N PHE A 253 -14.47 -22.14 3.41
CA PHE A 253 -14.68 -22.13 4.86
C PHE A 253 -15.56 -23.29 5.32
N THR A 254 -16.67 -23.57 4.64
CA THR A 254 -17.61 -24.60 5.08
C THR A 254 -17.08 -26.03 4.93
N GLU A 255 -16.17 -26.25 3.97
CA GLU A 255 -15.39 -27.50 3.82
C GLU A 255 -14.12 -27.52 4.70
N GLN A 256 -13.92 -26.45 5.52
CA GLN A 256 -12.74 -26.30 6.37
C GLN A 256 -11.41 -26.37 5.60
N LEU A 257 -11.35 -25.80 4.40
CA LEU A 257 -10.11 -25.65 3.62
C LEU A 257 -9.38 -24.39 4.04
N ALA A 258 -10.10 -23.36 4.46
CA ALA A 258 -9.54 -22.11 4.99
C ALA A 258 -9.28 -22.23 6.49
N ASP A 259 -8.13 -21.65 6.92
CA ASP A 259 -7.83 -21.48 8.33
C ASP A 259 -8.94 -20.63 8.98
N PRO A 260 -9.56 -21.08 10.08
CA PRO A 260 -10.62 -20.31 10.78
C PRO A 260 -10.18 -18.92 11.23
N GLU A 261 -8.89 -18.70 11.48
CA GLU A 261 -8.34 -17.39 11.82
C GLU A 261 -8.39 -16.40 10.64
N SER A 262 -8.59 -16.87 9.41
CA SER A 262 -8.72 -16.03 8.21
C SER A 262 -9.75 -14.91 8.33
N LEU A 263 -10.82 -15.13 9.09
CA LEU A 263 -11.89 -14.13 9.32
C LEU A 263 -11.57 -13.11 10.41
N LYS A 264 -10.42 -13.25 11.08
CA LYS A 264 -10.00 -12.38 12.19
C LYS A 264 -8.70 -11.62 11.88
N VAL A 265 -7.92 -12.13 10.91
CA VAL A 265 -6.60 -11.57 10.61
C VAL A 265 -6.69 -10.41 9.62
N GLN A 266 -5.82 -9.44 9.86
CA GLN A 266 -5.52 -8.34 8.96
C GLN A 266 -4.17 -8.59 8.28
N PHE A 267 -3.74 -7.70 7.40
CA PHE A 267 -2.54 -7.89 6.58
C PHE A 267 -1.30 -8.34 7.36
N THR A 268 -0.89 -7.58 8.37
CA THR A 268 0.31 -7.88 9.16
C THR A 268 0.13 -9.12 10.05
N THR A 269 -1.03 -9.25 10.71
CA THR A 269 -1.30 -10.40 11.58
C THR A 269 -1.42 -11.70 10.79
N SER A 270 -1.94 -11.65 9.54
CA SER A 270 -1.96 -12.81 8.66
C SER A 270 -0.57 -13.25 8.22
N ALA A 271 0.36 -12.29 7.98
CA ALA A 271 1.75 -12.62 7.68
C ALA A 271 2.40 -13.37 8.85
N LYS A 272 2.23 -12.87 10.07
CA LYS A 272 2.72 -13.54 11.30
C LYS A 272 2.10 -14.93 11.50
N ALA A 273 0.80 -15.09 11.25
CA ALA A 273 0.14 -16.40 11.35
C ALA A 273 0.67 -17.39 10.30
N PHE A 274 0.93 -16.92 9.07
CA PHE A 274 1.47 -17.75 8.00
C PHE A 274 2.89 -18.27 8.30
N CYS A 275 3.68 -17.57 9.12
CA CYS A 275 4.99 -18.02 9.58
C CYS A 275 4.95 -19.37 10.34
N ALA A 276 3.78 -19.81 10.81
CA ALA A 276 3.63 -21.12 11.43
C ALA A 276 3.83 -22.29 10.44
N GLY A 277 3.85 -22.04 9.11
CA GLY A 277 4.08 -23.03 8.07
C GLY A 277 2.97 -24.08 7.94
N LYS A 278 1.75 -23.76 8.35
CA LYS A 278 0.60 -24.68 8.38
C LYS A 278 -0.27 -24.62 7.12
N ASN A 279 -0.14 -23.57 6.32
CA ASN A 279 -0.94 -23.34 5.12
C ASN A 279 -0.06 -23.39 3.88
N ILE A 280 -0.60 -23.87 2.77
CA ILE A 280 0.09 -23.87 1.47
C ILE A 280 0.03 -22.49 0.86
N TYR A 281 -1.16 -21.86 0.88
CA TYR A 281 -1.46 -20.60 0.24
C TYR A 281 -1.88 -19.54 1.25
N ARG A 282 -1.51 -18.29 0.98
CA ARG A 282 -2.01 -17.09 1.67
C ARG A 282 -2.29 -16.00 0.64
N GLY A 283 -3.47 -15.40 0.72
CA GLY A 283 -3.77 -14.25 -0.14
C GLY A 283 -5.25 -14.11 -0.51
N PRO A 284 -5.57 -13.15 -1.40
CA PRO A 284 -4.65 -12.11 -1.90
C PRO A 284 -4.24 -11.13 -0.79
N ASN A 285 -3.04 -10.56 -0.87
CA ASN A 285 -2.46 -9.77 0.23
C ASN A 285 -1.30 -8.89 -0.23
N HIS A 286 -0.98 -7.88 0.55
CA HIS A 286 0.14 -6.99 0.31
C HIS A 286 1.48 -7.74 0.22
N HIS A 287 2.29 -7.43 -0.80
CA HIS A 287 3.59 -8.05 -1.03
C HIS A 287 4.56 -7.86 0.14
N TYR A 288 4.49 -6.72 0.82
CA TYR A 288 5.42 -6.40 1.92
C TYR A 288 5.30 -7.35 3.13
N GLY A 289 4.25 -8.16 3.23
CA GLY A 289 4.18 -9.22 4.23
C GLY A 289 5.36 -10.20 4.18
N LEU A 290 6.09 -10.24 3.06
CA LEU A 290 7.31 -11.04 2.92
C LEU A 290 8.45 -10.58 3.86
N ASN A 291 8.51 -9.31 4.26
CA ASN A 291 9.50 -8.83 5.21
C ASN A 291 9.35 -9.44 6.62
N ILE A 292 8.18 -10.00 6.91
CA ILE A 292 7.90 -10.78 8.13
C ILE A 292 8.09 -12.27 7.85
N ILE A 293 7.49 -12.76 6.75
CA ILE A 293 7.43 -14.18 6.44
C ILE A 293 8.81 -14.74 6.09
N ASN A 294 9.65 -13.98 5.40
CA ASN A 294 10.98 -14.39 4.98
C ASN A 294 12.11 -13.80 5.84
N ASP A 295 11.79 -13.17 6.98
CA ASP A 295 12.79 -12.74 7.95
C ASP A 295 13.22 -13.93 8.83
N PRO A 296 14.47 -14.39 8.76
CA PRO A 296 14.96 -15.53 9.53
C PRO A 296 14.98 -15.29 11.04
N THR A 297 14.87 -14.03 11.48
CA THR A 297 14.80 -13.69 12.90
C THR A 297 13.39 -13.86 13.48
N GLN A 298 12.38 -13.90 12.63
CA GLN A 298 10.97 -13.92 13.03
C GLN A 298 10.22 -15.17 12.54
N SER A 299 10.70 -15.83 11.47
CA SER A 299 9.94 -16.85 10.75
C SER A 299 10.73 -18.14 10.53
N PRO A 300 10.22 -19.28 11.02
CA PRO A 300 10.81 -20.60 10.73
C PRO A 300 10.67 -21.04 9.26
N VAL A 301 9.84 -20.35 8.47
CA VAL A 301 9.66 -20.62 7.02
C VAL A 301 10.41 -19.62 6.14
N ALA A 302 11.29 -18.82 6.74
CA ALA A 302 12.06 -17.82 6.02
C ALA A 302 12.82 -18.41 4.82
N GLY A 303 12.76 -17.70 3.67
CA GLY A 303 13.37 -18.13 2.42
C GLY A 303 12.60 -19.23 1.65
N LYS A 304 11.52 -19.78 2.24
CA LYS A 304 10.72 -20.86 1.66
C LYS A 304 9.34 -20.40 1.19
N VAL A 305 9.05 -19.10 1.27
CA VAL A 305 7.78 -18.55 0.80
C VAL A 305 8.04 -17.68 -0.42
N LYS A 306 7.32 -17.98 -1.49
CA LYS A 306 7.39 -17.25 -2.76
C LYS A 306 6.08 -16.54 -3.05
N VAL A 307 6.10 -15.68 -4.06
CA VAL A 307 4.93 -14.94 -4.55
C VAL A 307 4.50 -15.40 -5.92
N MET A 308 3.20 -15.24 -6.18
CA MET A 308 2.61 -15.32 -7.51
C MET A 308 1.55 -14.24 -7.66
N GLY A 309 1.26 -13.86 -8.90
CA GLY A 309 0.17 -12.96 -9.24
C GLY A 309 -1.21 -13.63 -9.10
N SER A 310 -2.24 -12.84 -9.26
CA SER A 310 -3.61 -13.35 -9.35
C SER A 310 -3.80 -14.21 -10.60
N PRO A 311 -4.67 -15.21 -10.57
CA PRO A 311 -4.97 -16.04 -11.75
C PRO A 311 -5.67 -15.25 -12.86
N GLY A 312 -5.76 -15.85 -14.04
CA GLY A 312 -6.38 -15.26 -15.22
C GLY A 312 -5.46 -14.26 -15.92
N ASP A 313 -5.87 -13.02 -16.07
CA ASP A 313 -5.07 -11.94 -16.69
C ASP A 313 -3.96 -11.41 -15.78
N GLY A 314 -3.92 -11.87 -14.54
CA GLY A 314 -2.94 -11.50 -13.54
C GLY A 314 -3.16 -10.12 -12.90
N LYS A 315 -4.25 -9.41 -13.24
CA LYS A 315 -4.56 -8.11 -12.64
C LYS A 315 -4.82 -8.24 -11.15
N THR A 316 -4.35 -7.26 -10.41
CA THR A 316 -4.43 -7.26 -8.95
C THR A 316 -4.58 -5.85 -8.40
N ILE A 317 -5.00 -5.72 -7.15
CA ILE A 317 -5.10 -4.41 -6.50
C ILE A 317 -3.71 -3.81 -6.37
N GLY A 318 -3.55 -2.62 -6.95
CA GLY A 318 -2.50 -1.67 -6.65
C GLY A 318 -3.03 -0.69 -5.59
N ASP A 319 -2.30 -0.62 -4.49
CA ASP A 319 -2.73 0.11 -3.32
C ASP A 319 -1.72 1.22 -3.02
N THR A 320 -2.02 2.45 -3.48
CA THR A 320 -1.20 3.63 -3.25
C THR A 320 -1.81 4.48 -2.16
N HIS A 321 -1.10 4.62 -1.07
CA HIS A 321 -1.48 5.47 0.06
C HIS A 321 -0.94 6.89 -0.13
N VAL A 322 -1.71 7.86 0.31
CA VAL A 322 -1.39 9.28 0.14
C VAL A 322 -1.40 10.03 1.47
N TYR A 323 -0.53 11.04 1.58
CA TYR A 323 -0.73 12.15 2.49
C TYR A 323 -1.46 13.27 1.78
N PHE A 324 -2.25 14.04 2.52
CA PHE A 324 -3.03 15.15 1.98
C PHE A 324 -3.09 16.33 2.94
N LEU A 325 -3.33 17.51 2.40
CA LEU A 325 -3.66 18.70 3.16
C LEU A 325 -5.11 18.62 3.62
N CYS A 326 -5.35 18.82 4.89
CA CYS A 326 -6.71 18.94 5.40
C CYS A 326 -7.23 20.37 5.17
N SER A 327 -8.50 20.51 4.80
CA SER A 327 -9.14 21.83 4.67
C SER A 327 -9.27 22.58 6.01
N ALA A 328 -9.10 21.89 7.14
CA ALA A 328 -9.00 22.47 8.48
C ALA A 328 -7.57 22.82 8.89
N ASN A 329 -6.63 22.99 7.93
CA ASN A 329 -5.24 23.33 8.23
C ASN A 329 -5.12 24.74 8.83
N ARG A 330 -4.05 24.94 9.63
CA ARG A 330 -3.75 26.21 10.30
C ARG A 330 -3.16 27.23 9.35
N ASP A 331 -2.23 26.78 8.53
CA ASP A 331 -1.50 27.57 7.55
C ASP A 331 -1.11 26.68 6.38
N LYS A 332 -1.61 26.99 5.20
CA LYS A 332 -1.48 26.15 4.01
C LYS A 332 -0.03 25.95 3.57
N GLU A 333 0.79 26.99 3.67
CA GLU A 333 2.19 26.91 3.24
C GLU A 333 3.01 26.02 4.19
N TRP A 334 2.79 26.14 5.52
CA TRP A 334 3.44 25.26 6.48
C TRP A 334 2.93 23.82 6.43
N ALA A 335 1.63 23.64 6.27
CA ALA A 335 1.06 22.31 6.07
C ALA A 335 1.62 21.66 4.79
N TRP A 336 1.80 22.44 3.71
CA TRP A 336 2.46 21.97 2.49
C TRP A 336 3.92 21.56 2.73
N LYS A 337 4.70 22.33 3.48
CA LYS A 337 6.07 21.96 3.84
C LYS A 337 6.12 20.63 4.59
N LEU A 338 5.22 20.42 5.55
CA LEU A 338 5.11 19.14 6.26
C LEU A 338 4.71 18.01 5.32
N LEU A 339 3.72 18.22 4.47
CA LEU A 339 3.27 17.24 3.48
C LEU A 339 4.41 16.80 2.56
N GLN A 340 5.25 17.72 2.11
CA GLN A 340 6.42 17.41 1.29
C GLN A 340 7.42 16.51 2.03
N TYR A 341 7.67 16.74 3.33
CA TYR A 341 8.54 15.88 4.13
C TYR A 341 7.97 14.48 4.32
N LEU A 342 6.66 14.37 4.49
CA LEU A 342 5.98 13.10 4.72
C LEU A 342 5.85 12.27 3.45
N GLY A 343 5.39 12.85 2.37
CA GLY A 343 5.07 12.14 1.13
C GLY A 343 5.89 12.53 -0.10
N GLY A 344 6.70 13.58 -0.01
CA GLY A 344 7.45 14.11 -1.14
C GLY A 344 8.94 14.23 -0.87
N ARG A 345 9.48 15.43 -1.17
CA ARG A 345 10.91 15.74 -1.07
C ARG A 345 11.21 16.50 0.21
N THR A 346 12.28 16.12 0.89
CA THR A 346 12.84 16.82 2.04
C THR A 346 13.63 18.06 1.59
N LYS A 347 14.11 18.88 2.54
CA LYS A 347 14.86 20.12 2.28
C LYS A 347 16.09 19.90 1.38
N ASP A 348 16.67 18.71 1.43
CA ASP A 348 17.80 18.26 0.57
C ASP A 348 17.33 17.67 -0.78
N VAL A 349 16.07 17.87 -1.15
CA VAL A 349 15.47 17.43 -2.44
C VAL A 349 15.42 15.91 -2.61
N ALA A 350 15.54 15.14 -1.54
CA ALA A 350 15.48 13.69 -1.58
C ALA A 350 14.07 13.18 -1.22
N TYR A 351 13.64 12.09 -1.83
CA TYR A 351 12.48 11.31 -1.41
C TYR A 351 12.84 10.45 -0.18
N THR A 352 13.17 11.11 0.93
CA THR A 352 13.76 10.46 2.10
C THR A 352 12.86 9.39 2.69
N GLN A 353 11.58 9.70 2.92
CA GLN A 353 10.66 8.74 3.50
C GLN A 353 10.34 7.58 2.56
N ALA A 354 10.08 7.83 1.28
CA ALA A 354 9.80 6.80 0.30
C ALA A 354 10.95 5.79 0.18
N ASN A 355 12.21 6.28 0.15
CA ASN A 355 13.39 5.41 0.12
C ASN A 355 13.57 4.60 1.42
N ASN A 356 13.30 5.20 2.58
CA ASN A 356 13.36 4.49 3.86
C ASN A 356 12.30 3.40 3.95
N LEU A 357 11.05 3.69 3.56
CA LEU A 357 9.96 2.72 3.53
C LEU A 357 10.25 1.56 2.56
N ALA A 358 10.84 1.87 1.40
CA ALA A 358 11.22 0.84 0.44
C ALA A 358 12.30 -0.10 0.99
N ARG A 359 13.36 0.45 1.58
CA ARG A 359 14.50 -0.31 2.10
C ARG A 359 14.16 -1.06 3.39
N ASP A 360 13.50 -0.40 4.35
CA ASP A 360 13.40 -0.88 5.72
C ASP A 360 12.09 -1.65 5.98
N ALA A 361 11.06 -1.43 5.15
CA ALA A 361 9.74 -2.04 5.33
C ALA A 361 9.22 -2.80 4.10
N MET A 362 10.04 -2.93 3.04
CA MET A 362 9.64 -3.58 1.79
C MET A 362 8.41 -2.92 1.13
N LEU A 363 8.16 -1.64 1.39
CA LEU A 363 7.07 -0.91 0.76
C LEU A 363 7.52 -0.34 -0.58
N GLY A 364 6.67 -0.43 -1.60
CA GLY A 364 6.90 0.25 -2.86
C GLY A 364 6.62 1.74 -2.75
N SER A 365 6.70 2.44 -3.87
CA SER A 365 6.48 3.87 -3.94
C SER A 365 5.52 4.25 -5.05
N GLY A 366 4.79 5.34 -4.84
CA GLY A 366 4.05 6.00 -5.92
C GLY A 366 4.93 6.80 -6.88
N TYR A 367 6.24 6.91 -6.60
CA TYR A 367 7.21 7.61 -7.45
C TYR A 367 7.96 6.62 -8.33
N ALA A 368 7.90 6.81 -9.66
CA ALA A 368 8.54 5.92 -10.64
C ALA A 368 10.07 5.89 -10.48
N SER A 369 10.69 7.01 -10.12
CA SER A 369 12.14 7.09 -9.85
C SER A 369 12.54 6.24 -8.64
N VAL A 370 11.73 6.22 -7.58
CA VAL A 370 11.98 5.39 -6.38
C VAL A 370 11.78 3.92 -6.72
N MET A 371 10.75 3.56 -7.49
CA MET A 371 10.50 2.16 -7.91
C MET A 371 11.66 1.55 -8.72
N LYS A 372 12.44 2.39 -9.40
CA LYS A 372 13.63 1.98 -10.17
C LYS A 372 14.94 2.06 -9.36
N SER A 373 14.88 2.50 -8.12
CA SER A 373 16.07 2.71 -7.28
C SER A 373 16.61 1.42 -6.66
N ALA A 374 17.85 1.46 -6.19
CA ALA A 374 18.46 0.36 -5.44
C ALA A 374 17.74 0.05 -4.13
N ALA A 375 16.98 0.99 -3.56
CA ALA A 375 16.12 0.74 -2.39
C ALA A 375 15.08 -0.35 -2.67
N ILE A 376 14.62 -0.49 -3.91
CA ILE A 376 13.70 -1.53 -4.37
C ILE A 376 14.50 -2.74 -4.90
N THR A 377 15.32 -2.55 -5.94
CA THR A 377 15.94 -3.65 -6.70
C THR A 377 16.94 -4.46 -5.90
N GLU A 378 17.62 -3.83 -4.93
CA GLU A 378 18.54 -4.51 -4.01
C GLU A 378 17.93 -4.68 -2.60
N GLY A 379 17.18 -3.67 -2.13
CA GLY A 379 16.62 -3.65 -0.78
C GLY A 379 15.60 -4.76 -0.52
N TRP A 380 14.89 -5.25 -1.54
CA TRP A 380 13.89 -6.32 -1.37
C TRP A 380 14.44 -7.74 -1.47
N LYS A 381 15.65 -7.92 -2.03
CA LYS A 381 16.27 -9.26 -2.20
C LYS A 381 16.34 -10.12 -0.93
N PRO A 382 16.56 -9.56 0.28
CA PRO A 382 16.56 -10.37 1.49
C PRO A 382 15.22 -11.07 1.79
N TRP A 383 14.10 -10.52 1.30
CA TRP A 383 12.77 -10.99 1.63
C TRP A 383 12.02 -11.63 0.45
N GLY A 384 12.47 -11.42 -0.78
CA GLY A 384 11.77 -11.96 -1.95
C GLY A 384 12.50 -11.73 -3.26
N ASP A 385 11.80 -11.99 -4.35
CA ASP A 385 12.25 -11.74 -5.72
C ASP A 385 11.70 -10.38 -6.20
N PRO A 386 12.51 -9.30 -6.25
CA PRO A 386 12.05 -7.99 -6.67
C PRO A 386 11.51 -7.98 -8.10
N GLU A 387 12.14 -8.73 -9.03
CA GLU A 387 11.73 -8.78 -10.44
C GLU A 387 10.34 -9.38 -10.55
N LYS A 388 10.08 -10.47 -9.84
CA LYS A 388 8.77 -11.12 -9.82
C LYS A 388 7.68 -10.23 -9.22
N ILE A 389 8.01 -9.48 -8.16
CA ILE A 389 7.06 -8.54 -7.55
C ILE A 389 6.76 -7.39 -8.51
N LEU A 390 7.77 -6.85 -9.20
CA LEU A 390 7.60 -5.79 -10.19
C LEU A 390 6.78 -6.24 -11.41
N GLU A 391 6.95 -7.49 -11.89
CA GLU A 391 6.08 -8.07 -12.94
C GLU A 391 4.59 -8.09 -12.51
N ILE A 392 4.33 -8.40 -11.23
CA ILE A 392 2.97 -8.37 -10.69
C ILE A 392 2.48 -6.91 -10.57
N TRP A 393 3.39 -6.00 -10.21
CA TRP A 393 3.11 -4.57 -10.11
C TRP A 393 2.65 -3.95 -11.42
N ASP A 394 3.24 -4.35 -12.53
CA ASP A 394 2.85 -3.89 -13.87
C ASP A 394 1.40 -4.24 -14.25
N LYS A 395 0.78 -5.15 -13.49
CA LYS A 395 -0.63 -5.55 -13.64
C LYS A 395 -1.54 -4.95 -12.58
N ALA A 396 -1.00 -4.06 -11.75
CA ALA A 396 -1.76 -3.43 -10.69
C ALA A 396 -2.84 -2.50 -11.26
N ILE A 397 -4.03 -2.56 -10.68
CA ILE A 397 -5.14 -1.68 -11.00
C ILE A 397 -5.68 -1.05 -9.71
N TYR A 398 -6.28 0.10 -9.86
CA TYR A 398 -6.89 0.80 -8.76
C TYR A 398 -8.23 0.16 -8.34
N VAL A 399 -8.45 0.05 -7.03
CA VAL A 399 -9.66 -0.58 -6.49
C VAL A 399 -10.96 0.08 -6.94
N GLY A 400 -10.91 1.37 -7.30
CA GLY A 400 -12.05 2.09 -7.86
C GLY A 400 -12.60 1.50 -9.15
N GLU A 401 -11.77 0.84 -9.94
CA GLU A 401 -12.21 0.12 -11.14
C GLU A 401 -13.02 -1.15 -10.77
N MET A 402 -12.74 -1.76 -9.63
CA MET A 402 -13.45 -2.95 -9.13
C MET A 402 -14.76 -2.60 -8.42
N CYS A 403 -14.76 -1.48 -7.70
CA CYS A 403 -15.86 -1.06 -6.87
C CYS A 403 -16.04 0.47 -6.91
N ASN A 404 -16.76 0.97 -7.91
CA ASN A 404 -16.90 2.41 -8.17
C ASN A 404 -17.66 3.17 -7.04
N SER A 405 -18.26 2.45 -6.09
CA SER A 405 -18.91 3.07 -4.91
C SER A 405 -17.95 3.77 -3.97
N ILE A 406 -16.63 3.53 -4.06
CA ILE A 406 -15.65 4.21 -3.20
C ILE A 406 -15.69 5.74 -3.33
N TYR A 407 -16.20 6.25 -4.46
CA TYR A 407 -16.40 7.69 -4.70
C TYR A 407 -17.71 8.24 -4.10
N LYS A 408 -18.50 7.41 -3.39
CA LYS A 408 -19.80 7.81 -2.86
C LYS A 408 -19.74 8.01 -1.35
N PRO A 409 -20.40 9.05 -0.80
CA PRO A 409 -20.42 9.30 0.66
C PRO A 409 -20.94 8.11 1.47
N TRP A 410 -21.84 7.34 0.90
CA TRP A 410 -22.47 6.17 1.55
C TRP A 410 -21.60 4.88 1.48
N HIS A 411 -20.40 4.94 0.88
CA HIS A 411 -19.55 3.75 0.72
C HIS A 411 -19.17 3.09 2.06
N PHE A 412 -18.78 3.85 3.07
CA PHE A 412 -18.42 3.29 4.37
C PHE A 412 -19.59 2.60 5.08
N PRO A 413 -20.77 3.23 5.26
CA PRO A 413 -21.92 2.54 5.81
C PRO A 413 -22.30 1.25 5.06
N TRP A 414 -22.12 1.23 3.73
CA TRP A 414 -22.35 0.03 2.94
C TRP A 414 -21.27 -1.02 3.18
N THR A 415 -20.01 -0.64 3.27
CA THR A 415 -18.87 -1.54 3.55
C THR A 415 -19.03 -2.22 4.91
N ASP A 416 -19.55 -1.53 5.91
CA ASP A 416 -19.87 -2.13 7.21
C ASP A 416 -20.91 -3.25 7.06
N ARG A 417 -21.92 -3.07 6.22
CA ARG A 417 -22.88 -4.13 5.91
C ARG A 417 -22.25 -5.30 5.16
N VAL A 418 -21.33 -5.01 4.22
CA VAL A 418 -20.55 -6.06 3.53
C VAL A 418 -19.79 -6.91 4.53
N ASN A 419 -19.08 -6.31 5.47
CA ASN A 419 -18.35 -7.03 6.52
C ASN A 419 -19.24 -7.99 7.31
N ILE A 420 -20.40 -7.52 7.74
CA ILE A 420 -21.35 -8.32 8.55
C ILE A 420 -21.94 -9.48 7.72
N GLU A 421 -22.49 -9.18 6.55
CA GLU A 421 -23.26 -10.17 5.80
C GLU A 421 -22.38 -11.19 5.09
N VAL A 422 -21.20 -10.78 4.61
CA VAL A 422 -20.24 -11.71 3.98
C VAL A 422 -19.65 -12.66 5.03
N GLN A 423 -19.33 -12.20 6.24
CA GLN A 423 -18.89 -13.12 7.30
C GLN A 423 -19.95 -14.16 7.66
N LYS A 424 -21.24 -13.75 7.75
CA LYS A 424 -22.33 -14.71 7.94
C LYS A 424 -22.40 -15.74 6.81
N ALA A 425 -22.19 -15.31 5.56
CA ALA A 425 -22.20 -16.21 4.42
C ALA A 425 -21.00 -17.17 4.45
N LEU A 426 -19.78 -16.66 4.68
CA LEU A 426 -18.57 -17.48 4.75
C LEU A 426 -18.61 -18.51 5.88
N THR A 427 -19.27 -18.18 6.99
CA THR A 427 -19.48 -19.12 8.11
C THR A 427 -20.69 -20.05 7.93
N GLY A 428 -21.38 -19.98 6.77
CA GLY A 428 -22.52 -20.85 6.46
C GLY A 428 -23.82 -20.49 7.20
N GLN A 429 -23.89 -19.33 7.86
CA GLN A 429 -25.11 -18.89 8.58
C GLN A 429 -26.21 -18.43 7.60
N ILE A 430 -25.81 -17.89 6.45
CA ILE A 430 -26.71 -17.50 5.36
C ILE A 430 -26.14 -17.94 4.02
N THR A 431 -26.99 -18.04 3.01
CA THR A 431 -26.55 -18.31 1.63
C THR A 431 -25.96 -17.07 0.96
N ALA A 432 -25.16 -17.25 -0.10
CA ALA A 432 -24.67 -16.15 -0.92
C ALA A 432 -25.81 -15.30 -1.51
N ASP A 433 -26.91 -15.95 -1.91
CA ASP A 433 -28.09 -15.27 -2.45
C ASP A 433 -28.72 -14.35 -1.39
N ARG A 434 -28.93 -14.84 -0.17
CA ARG A 434 -29.44 -14.04 0.95
C ARG A 434 -28.51 -12.89 1.30
N CYS A 435 -27.20 -13.12 1.33
CA CYS A 435 -26.20 -12.09 1.57
C CYS A 435 -26.32 -10.96 0.54
N CYS A 436 -26.27 -11.29 -0.76
CA CYS A 436 -26.33 -10.28 -1.81
C CYS A 436 -27.68 -9.53 -1.82
N ASP A 437 -28.81 -10.21 -1.59
CA ASP A 437 -30.12 -9.56 -1.51
C ASP A 437 -30.20 -8.58 -0.34
N THR A 438 -29.61 -8.93 0.81
CA THR A 438 -29.51 -8.03 1.97
C THR A 438 -28.63 -6.82 1.66
N LEU A 439 -27.50 -7.01 0.98
CA LEU A 439 -26.61 -5.92 0.58
C LEU A 439 -27.26 -4.98 -0.44
N ILE A 440 -28.05 -5.51 -1.38
CA ILE A 440 -28.84 -4.69 -2.34
C ILE A 440 -29.87 -3.84 -1.59
N ALA A 441 -30.55 -4.42 -0.60
CA ALA A 441 -31.49 -3.65 0.22
C ALA A 441 -30.79 -2.54 1.00
N ALA A 442 -29.62 -2.85 1.59
CA ALA A 442 -28.82 -1.89 2.35
C ALA A 442 -28.35 -0.69 1.49
N ILE A 443 -28.04 -0.90 0.20
CA ILE A 443 -27.68 0.21 -0.72
C ILE A 443 -28.81 1.26 -0.76
N LYS A 444 -30.06 0.80 -0.87
CA LYS A 444 -31.22 1.70 -0.94
C LYS A 444 -31.44 2.49 0.37
N GLU A 445 -31.02 1.92 1.49
CA GLU A 445 -31.11 2.59 2.81
C GLU A 445 -30.02 3.66 2.93
N VAL A 446 -28.76 3.32 2.67
CA VAL A 446 -27.62 4.24 2.81
C VAL A 446 -27.60 5.36 1.77
N GLN A 447 -28.26 5.18 0.62
CA GLN A 447 -28.40 6.23 -0.39
C GLN A 447 -29.43 7.31 -0.03
N LYS A 448 -30.28 7.05 0.97
CA LYS A 448 -31.32 7.99 1.45
C LYS A 448 -30.83 8.82 2.66
N SER A 449 -29.82 8.36 3.36
CA SER A 449 -29.19 9.04 4.49
C SER A 449 -28.14 10.05 4.01
#